data_88fe0572f058ce9f7b346e307520baf0
#
_entry.id   88fe0572f058ce9f7b346e307520baf0
#
_cell.length_a   1.000
_cell.length_b   1.000
_cell.length_c   1.000
_cell.angle_alpha   90.00
_cell.angle_beta   90.00
_cell.angle_gamma   90.00
#
_symmetry.space_group_name_H-M   'P 1'
#
loop_
_entity.id
_entity.type
_entity.pdbx_description
1 polymer ?
#
loop_
_entity_poly.entity_id
_entity_poly.type
_entity_poly.pdbx_seq_one_letter_code
_entity_poly.pdbx_strand_id
1 'polypeptide(L)'
;GLYGAGQFNGTSGYEEAAVQGLVAGVNAALKILGKPPMVLTRDMCYIGTLIDDLVTKGTNEPYRIMTSRSEYRLLHRQDNADQRLTPVGFQVGLISQTRLQEVEEKYRQVHREIHRLESTGVAESPVLRQLLEQAGTAAVKGSARLADLLRRPQLHYDDIAPVDPDRPALSPAVREQVEIQLKYAGYLARQKRQVEE
;
A
#
# COMPACT_ATOMS: atom_id res chain seq x y z
N GLY A 1 27.74 -1.82 20.96
CA GLY A 1 26.64 -2.62 21.46
C GLY A 1 25.52 -1.84 22.16
N LEU A 2 25.52 -0.49 22.16
CA LEU A 2 24.44 0.32 22.69
C LEU A 2 23.56 0.85 21.54
N TYR A 3 22.25 0.77 21.71
CA TYR A 3 21.26 1.28 20.77
C TYR A 3 20.33 2.27 21.49
N GLY A 4 20.07 3.42 20.89
CA GLY A 4 19.16 4.44 21.40
C GLY A 4 17.80 4.40 20.68
N ALA A 5 16.73 4.68 21.40
CA ALA A 5 15.38 4.77 20.85
C ALA A 5 14.55 5.82 21.61
N GLY A 6 13.59 6.45 20.93
CA GLY A 6 12.69 7.41 21.53
C GLY A 6 13.31 8.78 21.73
N GLN A 7 13.01 9.42 22.86
CA GLN A 7 13.38 10.80 23.14
C GLN A 7 14.91 11.05 23.11
N PHE A 8 15.70 10.06 23.40
CA PHE A 8 17.17 10.15 23.26
C PHE A 8 17.62 10.55 21.86
N ASN A 9 16.82 10.24 20.85
CA ASN A 9 17.09 10.58 19.47
C ASN A 9 16.34 11.84 19.00
N GLY A 10 15.78 12.63 19.93
CA GLY A 10 15.13 13.89 19.61
C GLY A 10 13.69 13.78 19.11
N THR A 11 13.00 12.65 19.31
CA THR A 11 11.59 12.48 18.95
C THR A 11 10.66 12.70 20.14
N SER A 12 9.39 13.05 19.90
CA SER A 12 8.44 13.36 20.98
C SER A 12 7.18 12.47 20.99
N GLY A 13 6.96 11.62 19.99
CA GLY A 13 5.74 10.80 19.89
C GLY A 13 5.94 9.34 20.32
N TYR A 14 4.84 8.70 20.70
CA TYR A 14 4.85 7.26 21.05
C TYR A 14 5.14 6.39 19.84
N GLU A 15 4.60 6.75 18.69
CA GLU A 15 4.79 6.04 17.42
C GLU A 15 6.25 6.06 17.01
N GLU A 16 6.90 7.22 17.11
CA GLU A 16 8.33 7.37 16.82
C GLU A 16 9.19 6.54 17.76
N ALA A 17 8.85 6.53 19.06
CA ALA A 17 9.57 5.74 20.06
C ALA A 17 9.41 4.22 19.79
N ALA A 18 8.20 3.78 19.50
CA ALA A 18 7.90 2.37 19.22
C ALA A 18 8.67 1.83 18.01
N VAL A 19 8.67 2.57 16.88
CA VAL A 19 9.34 2.11 15.66
C VAL A 19 10.86 2.19 15.78
N GLN A 20 11.41 3.18 16.50
CA GLN A 20 12.85 3.21 16.81
C GLN A 20 13.25 2.03 17.68
N GLY A 21 12.45 1.69 18.71
CA GLY A 21 12.67 0.52 19.56
C GLY A 21 12.63 -0.78 18.76
N LEU A 22 11.70 -0.92 17.83
CA LEU A 22 11.62 -2.07 16.92
C LEU A 22 12.90 -2.21 16.09
N VAL A 23 13.33 -1.14 15.40
CA VAL A 23 14.53 -1.17 14.55
C VAL A 23 15.79 -1.42 15.37
N ALA A 24 15.91 -0.78 16.54
CA ALA A 24 17.04 -0.98 17.45
C ALA A 24 17.11 -2.43 17.95
N GLY A 25 15.99 -3.00 18.39
CA GLY A 25 15.91 -4.38 18.88
C GLY A 25 16.21 -5.40 17.80
N VAL A 26 15.63 -5.24 16.60
CA VAL A 26 15.94 -6.12 15.45
C VAL A 26 17.42 -6.06 15.09
N ASN A 27 17.99 -4.88 14.98
CA ASN A 27 19.40 -4.73 14.59
C ASN A 27 20.37 -5.20 15.68
N ALA A 28 19.99 -5.07 16.96
CA ALA A 28 20.76 -5.65 18.04
C ALA A 28 20.80 -7.19 17.96
N ALA A 29 19.65 -7.82 17.72
CA ALA A 29 19.55 -9.26 17.54
C ALA A 29 20.30 -9.75 16.29
N LEU A 30 20.14 -9.08 15.15
CA LEU A 30 20.85 -9.42 13.91
C LEU A 30 22.37 -9.33 14.10
N LYS A 31 22.87 -8.32 14.82
CA LYS A 31 24.29 -8.19 15.14
C LYS A 31 24.80 -9.37 15.96
N ILE A 32 24.06 -9.80 16.98
CA ILE A 32 24.42 -10.98 17.80
C ILE A 32 24.47 -12.24 16.93
N LEU A 33 23.55 -12.35 15.99
CA LEU A 33 23.44 -13.49 15.06
C LEU A 33 24.46 -13.43 13.90
N GLY A 34 25.32 -12.41 13.84
CA GLY A 34 26.27 -12.21 12.74
C GLY A 34 25.62 -11.94 11.38
N LYS A 35 24.37 -11.43 11.38
CA LYS A 35 23.60 -11.10 10.18
C LYS A 35 23.72 -9.61 9.82
N PRO A 36 23.56 -9.24 8.54
CA PRO A 36 23.53 -7.84 8.13
C PRO A 36 22.36 -7.09 8.79
N PRO A 37 22.53 -5.78 9.06
CA PRO A 37 21.47 -4.98 9.68
C PRO A 37 20.25 -4.82 8.75
N MET A 38 19.09 -4.69 9.36
CA MET A 38 17.86 -4.24 8.68
C MET A 38 17.97 -2.72 8.48
N VAL A 39 17.93 -2.28 7.23
CA VAL A 39 17.86 -0.87 6.84
C VAL A 39 16.56 -0.65 6.11
N LEU A 40 15.72 0.23 6.65
CA LEU A 40 14.46 0.66 6.02
C LEU A 40 14.71 2.01 5.35
N THR A 41 14.51 2.06 4.04
CA THR A 41 14.73 3.28 3.26
C THR A 41 13.47 4.16 3.19
N ARG A 42 13.64 5.41 2.78
CA ARG A 42 12.54 6.40 2.68
C ARG A 42 11.42 5.98 1.74
N ASP A 43 11.74 5.28 0.67
CA ASP A 43 10.80 4.76 -0.33
C ASP A 43 10.04 3.50 0.15
N MET A 44 10.54 2.83 1.19
CA MET A 44 9.90 1.64 1.73
C MET A 44 8.78 1.95 2.72
N CYS A 45 8.99 2.91 3.63
CA CYS A 45 8.04 3.18 4.69
C CYS A 45 8.33 4.49 5.46
N TYR A 46 7.36 4.93 6.27
CA TYR A 46 7.53 6.07 7.17
C TYR A 46 8.62 5.88 8.22
N ILE A 47 8.90 4.65 8.65
CA ILE A 47 10.01 4.35 9.56
C ILE A 47 11.33 4.73 8.89
N GLY A 48 11.49 4.41 7.61
CA GLY A 48 12.66 4.81 6.82
C GLY A 48 12.79 6.33 6.74
N THR A 49 11.71 7.04 6.43
CA THR A 49 11.67 8.51 6.42
C THR A 49 12.09 9.10 7.77
N LEU A 50 11.55 8.58 8.87
CA LEU A 50 11.87 9.04 10.22
C LEU A 50 13.36 8.86 10.55
N ILE A 51 13.89 7.66 10.34
CA ILE A 51 15.28 7.37 10.67
C ILE A 51 16.23 8.18 9.80
N ASP A 52 15.95 8.27 8.51
CA ASP A 52 16.75 9.07 7.58
C ASP A 52 16.76 10.55 7.97
N ASP A 53 15.61 11.13 8.30
CA ASP A 53 15.54 12.52 8.77
C ASP A 53 16.36 12.74 10.04
N LEU A 54 16.28 11.82 11.00
CA LEU A 54 17.03 11.92 12.26
C LEU A 54 18.54 11.88 12.05
N VAL A 55 19.03 11.04 11.13
CA VAL A 55 20.49 10.85 10.93
C VAL A 55 21.08 11.83 9.93
N THR A 56 20.27 12.39 9.02
CA THR A 56 20.79 13.28 7.95
C THR A 56 20.51 14.75 8.20
N LYS A 57 19.35 15.08 8.77
CA LYS A 57 18.90 16.49 8.96
C LYS A 57 19.11 16.96 10.39
N GLY A 58 19.17 16.04 11.36
CA GLY A 58 19.17 16.39 12.77
C GLY A 58 17.83 17.00 13.22
N THR A 59 17.77 17.45 14.48
CA THR A 59 16.56 18.05 15.06
C THR A 59 16.91 19.29 15.87
N ASN A 60 16.31 20.44 15.52
CA ASN A 60 16.38 21.67 16.32
C ASN A 60 15.19 21.79 17.31
N GLU A 61 14.18 20.96 17.13
CA GLU A 61 12.95 20.86 17.94
C GLU A 61 12.53 19.39 18.02
N PRO A 62 11.67 18.99 18.97
CA PRO A 62 11.20 17.61 19.06
C PRO A 62 10.58 17.13 17.75
N TYR A 63 11.16 16.08 17.17
CA TYR A 63 10.72 15.54 15.88
C TYR A 63 9.39 14.79 16.03
N ARG A 64 8.47 15.06 15.11
CA ARG A 64 7.24 14.32 14.89
C ARG A 64 7.16 13.87 13.44
N ILE A 65 6.85 12.59 13.22
CA ILE A 65 6.57 12.09 11.88
C ILE A 65 5.18 12.55 11.42
N MET A 66 5.13 13.18 10.28
CA MET A 66 3.89 13.59 9.61
C MET A 66 3.93 13.13 8.16
N THR A 67 2.76 12.93 7.57
CA THR A 67 2.67 12.51 6.16
C THR A 67 3.34 13.49 5.20
N SER A 68 3.41 14.77 5.55
CA SER A 68 4.09 15.82 4.78
C SER A 68 5.61 15.68 4.73
N ARG A 69 6.22 14.88 5.63
CA ARG A 69 7.66 14.63 5.64
C ARG A 69 8.12 13.58 4.65
N SER A 70 7.18 12.78 4.10
CA SER A 70 7.49 11.77 3.11
C SER A 70 7.09 12.22 1.71
N GLU A 71 8.03 12.22 0.80
CA GLU A 71 7.83 12.38 -0.64
C GLU A 71 7.04 11.21 -1.24
N TYR A 72 7.07 10.05 -0.59
CA TYR A 72 6.40 8.81 -1.01
C TYR A 72 5.03 8.58 -0.35
N ARG A 73 4.39 9.61 0.21
CA ARG A 73 3.17 9.45 1.04
C ARG A 73 2.01 8.69 0.38
N LEU A 74 1.87 8.75 -0.96
CA LEU A 74 0.84 8.00 -1.68
C LEU A 74 1.19 6.52 -1.85
N LEU A 75 2.47 6.15 -1.70
CA LEU A 75 2.93 4.78 -1.69
C LEU A 75 2.85 4.16 -0.29
N HIS A 76 3.02 4.97 0.77
CA HIS A 76 3.06 4.52 2.17
C HIS A 76 1.67 4.54 2.82
N ARG A 77 0.71 3.83 2.22
CA ARG A 77 -0.62 3.74 2.79
C ARG A 77 -0.71 2.59 3.80
N GLN A 78 -1.65 2.71 4.74
CA GLN A 78 -1.93 1.66 5.71
C GLN A 78 -2.44 0.38 5.03
N ASP A 79 -3.28 0.53 4.00
CA ASP A 79 -3.91 -0.57 3.28
C ASP A 79 -2.92 -1.50 2.55
N ASN A 80 -1.71 -1.00 2.20
CA ASN A 80 -0.69 -1.76 1.49
C ASN A 80 0.59 -2.02 2.32
N ALA A 81 0.55 -1.74 3.61
CA ALA A 81 1.72 -1.91 4.48
C ALA A 81 2.18 -3.37 4.56
N ASP A 82 1.24 -4.31 4.54
CA ASP A 82 1.52 -5.74 4.51
C ASP A 82 2.30 -6.16 3.25
N GLN A 83 1.94 -5.63 2.09
CA GLN A 83 2.65 -5.89 0.83
C GLN A 83 4.11 -5.44 0.88
N ARG A 84 4.35 -4.24 1.45
CA ARG A 84 5.68 -3.62 1.47
C ARG A 84 6.61 -4.20 2.54
N LEU A 85 6.07 -4.52 3.72
CA LEU A 85 6.88 -4.79 4.91
C LEU A 85 6.87 -6.25 5.38
N THR A 86 5.87 -7.08 5.00
CA THR A 86 5.87 -8.50 5.36
C THR A 86 7.10 -9.25 4.87
N PRO A 87 7.61 -9.04 3.63
CA PRO A 87 8.85 -9.67 3.18
C PRO A 87 10.06 -9.30 4.04
N VAL A 88 10.16 -8.02 4.44
CA VAL A 88 11.24 -7.55 5.32
C VAL A 88 11.14 -8.19 6.70
N GLY A 89 9.92 -8.20 7.27
CA GLY A 89 9.66 -8.85 8.55
C GLY A 89 10.00 -10.34 8.54
N PHE A 90 9.74 -11.03 7.43
CA PHE A 90 10.14 -12.42 7.25
C PHE A 90 11.67 -12.60 7.21
N GLN A 91 12.37 -11.77 6.45
CA GLN A 91 13.83 -11.83 6.33
C GLN A 91 14.53 -11.67 7.68
N VAL A 92 14.00 -10.83 8.56
CA VAL A 92 14.57 -10.61 9.90
C VAL A 92 14.02 -11.56 10.97
N GLY A 93 13.13 -12.49 10.62
CA GLY A 93 12.61 -13.53 11.49
C GLY A 93 11.42 -13.11 12.39
N LEU A 94 10.77 -11.98 12.12
CA LEU A 94 9.59 -11.50 12.85
C LEU A 94 8.26 -12.05 12.30
N ILE A 95 8.24 -12.45 11.05
CA ILE A 95 7.05 -12.94 10.33
C ILE A 95 7.25 -14.42 9.98
N SER A 96 6.21 -15.24 10.20
CA SER A 96 6.22 -16.65 9.84
C SER A 96 6.13 -16.86 8.33
N GLN A 97 6.61 -18.02 7.85
CA GLN A 97 6.45 -18.43 6.44
C GLN A 97 4.97 -18.46 6.02
N THR A 98 4.10 -18.95 6.89
CA THR A 98 2.65 -18.98 6.64
C THR A 98 2.10 -17.58 6.39
N ARG A 99 2.47 -16.61 7.25
CA ARG A 99 2.00 -15.22 7.07
C ARG A 99 2.53 -14.59 5.79
N LEU A 100 3.77 -14.84 5.43
CA LEU A 100 4.32 -14.37 4.15
C LEU A 100 3.51 -14.93 2.97
N GLN A 101 3.25 -16.25 2.97
CA GLN A 101 2.48 -16.91 1.90
C GLN A 101 1.04 -16.38 1.79
N GLU A 102 0.37 -16.11 2.93
CA GLU A 102 -0.97 -15.50 2.94
C GLU A 102 -0.97 -14.12 2.25
N VAL A 103 0.02 -13.29 2.53
CA VAL A 103 0.14 -11.96 1.92
C VAL A 103 0.46 -12.06 0.43
N GLU A 104 1.39 -12.94 0.05
CA GLU A 104 1.73 -13.18 -1.35
C GLU A 104 0.52 -13.68 -2.16
N GLU A 105 -0.26 -14.62 -1.59
CA GLU A 105 -1.48 -15.13 -2.25
C GLU A 105 -2.54 -14.02 -2.39
N LYS A 106 -2.76 -13.21 -1.35
CA LYS A 106 -3.66 -12.05 -1.42
C LYS A 106 -3.31 -11.17 -2.62
N TYR A 107 -2.06 -10.75 -2.76
CA TYR A 107 -1.66 -9.85 -3.85
C TYR A 107 -1.59 -10.54 -5.21
N ARG A 108 -1.35 -11.85 -5.27
CA ARG A 108 -1.48 -12.63 -6.49
C ARG A 108 -2.92 -12.63 -7.01
N GLN A 109 -3.90 -12.77 -6.11
CA GLN A 109 -5.33 -12.65 -6.46
C GLN A 109 -5.68 -11.24 -6.91
N VAL A 110 -5.20 -10.21 -6.22
CA VAL A 110 -5.40 -8.80 -6.60
C VAL A 110 -4.90 -8.54 -8.03
N HIS A 111 -3.67 -8.92 -8.34
CA HIS A 111 -3.08 -8.68 -9.67
C HIS A 111 -3.82 -9.46 -10.76
N ARG A 112 -4.20 -10.71 -10.50
CA ARG A 112 -4.99 -11.52 -11.43
C ARG A 112 -6.32 -10.87 -11.75
N GLU A 113 -7.01 -10.36 -10.73
CA GLU A 113 -8.30 -9.72 -10.89
C GLU A 113 -8.20 -8.37 -11.62
N ILE A 114 -7.22 -7.54 -11.31
CA ILE A 114 -6.95 -6.29 -12.04
C ILE A 114 -6.75 -6.60 -13.53
N HIS A 115 -5.91 -7.58 -13.85
CA HIS A 115 -5.68 -7.99 -15.25
C HIS A 115 -6.95 -8.47 -15.93
N ARG A 116 -7.80 -9.25 -15.24
CA ARG A 116 -9.10 -9.68 -15.76
C ARG A 116 -10.01 -8.49 -16.05
N LEU A 117 -10.17 -7.57 -15.11
CA LEU A 117 -11.00 -6.38 -15.25
C LEU A 117 -10.51 -5.46 -16.39
N GLU A 118 -9.19 -5.35 -16.58
CA GLU A 118 -8.59 -4.58 -17.66
C GLU A 118 -8.76 -5.23 -19.04
N SER A 119 -8.91 -6.55 -19.09
CA SER A 119 -9.12 -7.29 -20.34
C SER A 119 -10.59 -7.51 -20.67
N THR A 120 -11.51 -7.43 -19.70
CA THR A 120 -12.93 -7.71 -19.89
C THR A 120 -13.70 -6.47 -20.34
N GLY A 121 -14.30 -6.54 -21.53
CA GLY A 121 -15.17 -5.50 -22.08
C GLY A 121 -16.63 -5.72 -21.74
N VAL A 122 -17.36 -4.64 -21.47
CA VAL A 122 -18.82 -4.63 -21.28
C VAL A 122 -19.44 -3.75 -22.35
N ALA A 123 -20.36 -4.31 -23.15
CA ALA A 123 -21.11 -3.55 -24.14
C ALA A 123 -22.21 -2.71 -23.46
N GLU A 124 -22.62 -1.65 -24.12
CA GLU A 124 -23.79 -0.89 -23.71
C GLU A 124 -25.02 -1.80 -23.62
N SER A 125 -25.71 -1.76 -22.48
CA SER A 125 -26.90 -2.54 -22.20
C SER A 125 -27.85 -1.77 -21.28
N PRO A 126 -29.14 -2.14 -21.21
CA PRO A 126 -30.08 -1.54 -20.27
C PRO A 126 -29.61 -1.66 -18.82
N VAL A 127 -29.01 -2.80 -18.46
CA VAL A 127 -28.45 -3.05 -17.11
C VAL A 127 -27.30 -2.10 -16.81
N LEU A 128 -26.33 -1.96 -17.74
CA LEU A 128 -25.22 -1.03 -17.56
C LEU A 128 -25.71 0.43 -17.45
N ARG A 129 -26.69 0.82 -18.27
CA ARG A 129 -27.25 2.16 -18.25
C ARG A 129 -27.92 2.46 -16.92
N GLN A 130 -28.76 1.56 -16.42
CA GLN A 130 -29.40 1.68 -15.12
C GLN A 130 -28.40 1.78 -13.97
N LEU A 131 -27.35 0.95 -13.99
CA LEU A 131 -26.26 0.99 -13.00
C LEU A 131 -25.61 2.37 -12.96
N LEU A 132 -25.25 2.92 -14.12
CA LEU A 132 -24.57 4.21 -14.21
C LEU A 132 -25.47 5.38 -13.80
N GLU A 133 -26.76 5.34 -14.14
CA GLU A 133 -27.75 6.32 -13.71
C GLU A 133 -27.93 6.32 -12.19
N GLN A 134 -28.06 5.14 -11.58
CA GLN A 134 -28.17 4.98 -10.12
C GLN A 134 -26.94 5.48 -9.39
N ALA A 135 -25.74 5.24 -9.96
CA ALA A 135 -24.49 5.73 -9.41
C ALA A 135 -24.25 7.23 -9.68
N GLY A 136 -25.10 7.91 -10.43
CA GLY A 136 -24.93 9.32 -10.77
C GLY A 136 -23.68 9.61 -11.60
N THR A 137 -23.28 8.68 -12.48
CA THR A 137 -22.08 8.81 -13.31
C THR A 137 -22.43 8.80 -14.81
N ALA A 138 -21.49 9.28 -15.64
CA ALA A 138 -21.74 9.44 -17.06
C ALA A 138 -22.00 8.10 -17.79
N ALA A 139 -22.94 8.11 -18.74
CA ALA A 139 -23.21 6.97 -19.59
C ALA A 139 -21.98 6.54 -20.40
N VAL A 140 -21.89 5.24 -20.71
CA VAL A 140 -20.92 4.68 -21.64
C VAL A 140 -21.51 4.64 -23.02
N LYS A 141 -20.77 5.09 -24.03
CA LYS A 141 -21.12 4.98 -25.43
C LYS A 141 -20.38 3.78 -26.05
N GLY A 142 -21.12 2.80 -26.54
CA GLY A 142 -20.58 1.59 -27.18
C GLY A 142 -20.12 0.55 -26.17
N SER A 143 -18.86 0.57 -25.74
CA SER A 143 -18.32 -0.39 -24.78
C SER A 143 -17.30 0.25 -23.83
N ALA A 144 -17.12 -0.36 -22.65
CA ALA A 144 -16.10 0.04 -21.67
C ALA A 144 -15.41 -1.21 -21.12
N ARG A 145 -14.20 -1.06 -20.57
CA ARG A 145 -13.59 -2.10 -19.74
C ARG A 145 -14.20 -2.06 -18.34
N LEU A 146 -14.31 -3.22 -17.70
CA LEU A 146 -14.73 -3.27 -16.28
C LEU A 146 -13.83 -2.42 -15.38
N ALA A 147 -12.54 -2.43 -15.63
CA ALA A 147 -11.58 -1.59 -14.92
C ALA A 147 -11.89 -0.09 -15.07
N ASP A 148 -12.32 0.39 -16.24
CA ASP A 148 -12.66 1.79 -16.46
C ASP A 148 -13.94 2.21 -15.71
N LEU A 149 -14.88 1.28 -15.54
CA LEU A 149 -16.04 1.50 -14.68
C LEU A 149 -15.60 1.64 -13.23
N LEU A 150 -14.74 0.75 -12.76
CA LEU A 150 -14.29 0.74 -11.37
C LEU A 150 -13.33 1.91 -11.02
N ARG A 151 -12.67 2.52 -12.00
CA ARG A 151 -11.90 3.75 -11.81
C ARG A 151 -12.77 4.98 -11.50
N ARG A 152 -14.09 4.90 -11.74
CA ARG A 152 -15.03 5.98 -11.41
C ARG A 152 -15.25 6.04 -9.89
N PRO A 153 -15.18 7.24 -9.26
CA PRO A 153 -15.30 7.35 -7.80
C PRO A 153 -16.65 6.83 -7.25
N GLN A 154 -17.71 6.90 -8.06
CA GLN A 154 -19.06 6.54 -7.68
C GLN A 154 -19.33 5.02 -7.68
N LEU A 155 -18.44 4.21 -8.27
CA LEU A 155 -18.62 2.77 -8.40
C LEU A 155 -17.66 2.01 -7.52
N HIS A 156 -18.16 1.00 -6.84
CA HIS A 156 -17.40 0.04 -6.05
C HIS A 156 -17.35 -1.33 -6.72
N TYR A 157 -16.45 -2.19 -6.27
CA TYR A 157 -16.28 -3.52 -6.85
C TYR A 157 -17.57 -4.35 -6.85
N ASP A 158 -18.39 -4.21 -5.80
CA ASP A 158 -19.66 -4.95 -5.71
C ASP A 158 -20.77 -4.38 -6.60
N ASP A 159 -20.73 -3.09 -6.95
CA ASP A 159 -21.72 -2.44 -7.79
C ASP A 159 -21.70 -2.96 -9.23
N ILE A 160 -20.52 -3.33 -9.74
CA ILE A 160 -20.38 -3.83 -11.12
C ILE A 160 -20.81 -5.30 -11.31
N ALA A 161 -21.19 -6.00 -10.23
CA ALA A 161 -21.64 -7.39 -10.29
C ALA A 161 -22.73 -7.68 -11.34
N PRO A 162 -23.77 -6.83 -11.54
CA PRO A 162 -24.81 -7.08 -12.54
C PRO A 162 -24.30 -7.11 -13.99
N VAL A 163 -23.16 -6.52 -14.26
CA VAL A 163 -22.54 -6.44 -15.61
C VAL A 163 -21.28 -7.30 -15.73
N ASP A 164 -20.95 -8.08 -14.71
CA ASP A 164 -19.79 -8.98 -14.65
C ASP A 164 -20.20 -10.40 -14.23
N PRO A 165 -20.84 -11.19 -15.15
CA PRO A 165 -21.35 -12.52 -14.83
C PRO A 165 -20.23 -13.53 -14.48
N ASP A 166 -19.02 -13.33 -14.97
CA ASP A 166 -17.86 -14.19 -14.74
C ASP A 166 -17.01 -13.75 -13.52
N ARG A 167 -17.60 -12.96 -12.64
CA ARG A 167 -16.96 -12.42 -11.46
C ARG A 167 -16.52 -13.52 -10.52
N PRO A 168 -15.21 -13.58 -10.14
CA PRO A 168 -14.72 -14.57 -9.19
C PRO A 168 -15.17 -14.28 -7.76
N ALA A 169 -15.28 -15.34 -6.95
CA ALA A 169 -15.48 -15.22 -5.51
C ALA A 169 -14.17 -14.83 -4.84
N LEU A 170 -14.05 -13.55 -4.44
CA LEU A 170 -12.87 -12.99 -3.79
C LEU A 170 -13.20 -12.55 -2.35
N SER A 171 -12.20 -12.62 -1.46
CA SER A 171 -12.35 -12.10 -0.09
C SER A 171 -12.55 -10.57 -0.11
N PRO A 172 -13.21 -10.00 0.92
CA PRO A 172 -13.37 -8.54 1.02
C PRO A 172 -12.06 -7.79 0.93
N ALA A 173 -10.99 -8.29 1.58
CA ALA A 173 -9.68 -7.67 1.56
C ALA A 173 -9.03 -7.64 0.16
N VAL A 174 -9.28 -8.65 -0.67
CA VAL A 174 -8.81 -8.66 -2.07
C VAL A 174 -9.60 -7.67 -2.91
N ARG A 175 -10.93 -7.65 -2.79
CA ARG A 175 -11.81 -6.72 -3.53
C ARG A 175 -11.47 -5.26 -3.23
N GLU A 176 -11.27 -4.94 -1.96
CA GLU A 176 -10.84 -3.60 -1.52
C GLU A 176 -9.52 -3.19 -2.17
N GLN A 177 -8.52 -4.08 -2.16
CA GLN A 177 -7.22 -3.80 -2.79
C GLN A 177 -7.29 -3.65 -4.31
N VAL A 178 -8.12 -4.44 -4.99
CA VAL A 178 -8.39 -4.29 -6.44
C VAL A 178 -8.94 -2.89 -6.73
N GLU A 179 -9.95 -2.47 -5.97
CA GLU A 179 -10.58 -1.16 -6.13
C GLU A 179 -9.59 -0.01 -5.87
N ILE A 180 -8.88 -0.07 -4.75
CA ILE A 180 -7.88 0.95 -4.39
C ILE A 180 -6.80 1.06 -5.47
N GLN A 181 -6.23 -0.05 -5.92
CA GLN A 181 -5.15 -0.01 -6.91
C GLN A 181 -5.61 0.54 -8.25
N LEU A 182 -6.82 0.20 -8.73
CA LEU A 182 -7.36 0.73 -9.97
C LEU A 182 -7.65 2.23 -9.87
N LYS A 183 -8.24 2.70 -8.76
CA LYS A 183 -8.57 4.12 -8.55
C LYS A 183 -7.31 4.99 -8.38
N TYR A 184 -6.29 4.48 -7.71
CA TYR A 184 -5.05 5.22 -7.45
C TYR A 184 -3.98 5.07 -8.53
N ALA A 185 -4.14 4.19 -9.51
CA ALA A 185 -3.12 3.87 -10.52
C ALA A 185 -2.50 5.12 -11.18
N GLY A 186 -3.34 6.08 -11.59
CA GLY A 186 -2.87 7.31 -12.23
C GLY A 186 -2.06 8.22 -11.30
N TYR A 187 -2.46 8.32 -10.03
CA TYR A 187 -1.74 9.10 -9.02
C TYR A 187 -0.40 8.46 -8.66
N LEU A 188 -0.37 7.14 -8.52
CA LEU A 188 0.84 6.39 -8.21
C LEU A 188 1.86 6.46 -9.34
N ALA A 189 1.42 6.37 -10.59
CA ALA A 189 2.28 6.51 -11.76
C ALA A 189 2.90 7.93 -11.85
N ARG A 190 2.14 8.96 -11.49
CA ARG A 190 2.64 10.34 -11.43
C ARG A 190 3.67 10.51 -10.32
N GLN A 191 3.39 10.01 -9.12
CA GLN A 191 4.31 10.13 -8.00
C GLN A 191 5.63 9.41 -8.26
N LYS A 192 5.59 8.19 -8.81
CA LYS A 192 6.82 7.46 -9.17
C LYS A 192 7.71 8.26 -10.11
N ARG A 193 7.14 8.88 -11.14
CA ARG A 193 7.91 9.73 -12.06
C ARG A 193 8.54 10.95 -11.37
N GLN A 194 7.82 11.61 -10.45
CA GLN A 194 8.34 12.75 -9.70
C GLN A 194 9.49 12.41 -8.75
N VAL A 195 9.62 11.15 -8.38
CA VAL A 195 10.69 10.67 -7.49
C VAL A 195 11.90 10.21 -8.30
N GLU A 196 11.70 9.78 -9.54
CA GLU A 196 12.78 9.35 -10.46
C GLU A 196 13.48 10.55 -11.14
N GLU A 197 12.86 11.75 -11.13
CA GLU A 197 13.42 13.04 -11.57
C GLU A 197 14.27 13.71 -10.48
#